data_fda56d538858623e4df826f3bd5fdb18
#
_entry.id   fda56d538858623e4df826f3bd5fdb18
#
_cell.length_a   1.000
_cell.length_b   1.000
_cell.length_c   1.000
_cell.angle_alpha   90.00
_cell.angle_beta   90.00
_cell.angle_gamma   90.00
#
_symmetry.space_group_name_H-M   'P 1'
#
loop_
_entity.id
_entity.type
_entity.pdbx_description
1 polymer ?
#
loop_
_entity_poly.entity_id
_entity_poly.type
_entity_poly.pdbx_seq_one_letter_code
_entity_poly.pdbx_strand_id
1 'polypeptide(L)'
;MFQIGSQSAPAVTSSAAKPTIFVVDDDTGVLGSLRFLLETDGFSVRTFRSGGALLNASCSNNVDCFVVDYKMPDINGIDLVGQLRNRGIDAPVVLITGYPDKNIAERAEAAGVNRVMRKPLLDDSLIKGIRGAIEQHRSGRPLVRD
;
A
#
# COMPACT_ATOMS: atom_id res chain seq x y z
N MET A 1 -14.34 22.25 -30.88
CA MET A 1 -13.63 22.06 -30.51
C MET A 1 -13.30 21.49 -30.04
N PHE A 2 -13.32 21.63 -30.12
CA PHE A 2 -12.58 21.32 -29.56
C PHE A 2 -12.32 20.86 -28.88
N GLN A 3 -12.44 21.10 -28.69
CA GLN A 3 -11.85 20.84 -28.04
C GLN A 3 -11.56 20.51 -27.36
N ILE A 4 -11.97 21.05 -27.51
CA ILE A 4 -11.34 20.82 -26.72
C ILE A 4 -10.98 20.31 -26.07
N GLY A 5 -11.26 20.70 -26.17
CA GLY A 5 -10.47 20.28 -25.42
C GLY A 5 -10.30 19.74 -24.75
N SER A 6 -10.41 19.91 -24.89
CA SER A 6 -9.87 19.41 -24.28
C SER A 6 -9.60 18.96 -23.70
N GLN A 7 -9.64 19.39 -23.68
CA GLN A 7 -9.07 19.03 -23.13
C GLN A 7 -8.59 18.67 -22.43
N SER A 8 -8.82 19.14 -22.45
CA SER A 8 -8.06 18.82 -21.75
C SER A 8 -7.70 18.40 -21.04
N ALA A 9 -7.94 18.78 -21.00
CA ALA A 9 -7.28 18.35 -20.33
C ALA A 9 -6.94 17.86 -19.78
N PRO A 10 -6.86 18.30 -19.77
CA PRO A 10 -6.28 17.70 -19.09
C PRO A 10 -6.20 17.05 -18.43
N ALA A 11 -6.30 17.27 -18.48
CA ALA A 11 -5.85 16.61 -17.85
C ALA A 11 -5.88 15.90 -17.37
N VAL A 12 -6.03 16.06 -17.60
CA VAL A 12 -5.73 15.42 -17.10
C VAL A 12 -5.57 14.66 -16.69
N THR A 13 -5.56 14.83 -16.83
CA THR A 13 -5.18 14.17 -16.44
C THR A 13 -5.02 13.53 -15.79
N SER A 14 -4.92 13.77 -15.66
CA SER A 14 -4.59 13.18 -15.08
C SER A 14 -4.79 12.53 -14.47
N SER A 15 -4.85 12.74 -14.68
CA SER A 15 -5.03 12.24 -14.24
C SER A 15 -5.14 11.58 -13.65
N ALA A 16 -5.39 12.06 -14.28
CA ALA A 16 -5.40 11.48 -13.09
C ALA A 16 -5.40 10.02 -13.04
N ALA A 17 -4.31 9.54 -13.19
CA ALA A 17 -4.15 8.13 -12.98
C ALA A 17 -4.47 7.80 -11.55
N LYS A 18 -5.21 6.71 -11.35
CA LYS A 18 -5.52 6.23 -10.03
C LYS A 18 -4.25 5.66 -9.40
N PRO A 19 -3.99 5.94 -8.14
CA PRO A 19 -2.87 5.29 -7.48
C PRO A 19 -3.08 3.78 -7.45
N THR A 20 -2.01 3.04 -7.62
CA THR A 20 -2.05 1.58 -7.64
C THR A 20 -1.65 1.03 -6.29
N ILE A 21 -2.51 0.21 -5.71
CA ILE A 21 -2.29 -0.38 -4.40
C ILE A 21 -2.20 -1.90 -4.56
N PHE A 22 -1.13 -2.48 -4.03
CA PHE A 22 -1.00 -3.94 -3.96
C PHE A 22 -1.34 -4.37 -2.54
N VAL A 23 -2.29 -5.29 -2.41
CA VAL A 23 -2.76 -5.76 -1.11
C VAL A 23 -2.44 -7.24 -0.99
N VAL A 24 -1.81 -7.65 0.10
CA VAL A 24 -1.53 -9.06 0.34
C VAL A 24 -2.10 -9.50 1.68
N ASP A 25 -2.86 -10.58 1.67
CA ASP A 25 -3.46 -11.17 2.87
C ASP A 25 -3.84 -12.59 2.46
N ASP A 26 -3.65 -13.57 3.36
CA ASP A 26 -3.99 -14.94 3.04
C ASP A 26 -5.50 -15.21 3.15
N ASP A 27 -6.26 -14.30 3.72
CA ASP A 27 -7.71 -14.44 3.84
C ASP A 27 -8.40 -13.79 2.65
N THR A 28 -9.03 -14.60 1.79
CA THR A 28 -9.65 -14.09 0.58
C THR A 28 -10.84 -13.18 0.86
N GLY A 29 -11.52 -13.40 1.99
CA GLY A 29 -12.61 -12.50 2.39
C GLY A 29 -12.11 -11.11 2.71
N VAL A 30 -10.98 -11.05 3.42
CA VAL A 30 -10.35 -9.78 3.73
C VAL A 30 -9.90 -9.09 2.45
N LEU A 31 -9.28 -9.83 1.52
CA LEU A 31 -8.84 -9.27 0.25
C LEU A 31 -10.01 -8.67 -0.53
N GLY A 32 -11.12 -9.39 -0.60
CA GLY A 32 -12.29 -8.89 -1.31
C GLY A 32 -12.86 -7.62 -0.69
N SER A 33 -12.91 -7.59 0.64
CA SER A 33 -13.42 -6.41 1.35
C SER A 33 -12.50 -5.22 1.16
N LEU A 34 -11.21 -5.43 1.27
CA LEU A 34 -10.26 -4.33 1.10
C LEU A 34 -10.26 -3.82 -0.34
N ARG A 35 -10.36 -4.73 -1.30
CA ARG A 35 -10.41 -4.33 -2.69
C ARG A 35 -11.62 -3.44 -2.95
N PHE A 36 -12.79 -3.87 -2.46
CA PHE A 36 -14.01 -3.09 -2.63
C PHE A 36 -13.87 -1.70 -2.00
N LEU A 37 -13.39 -1.66 -0.77
CA LEU A 37 -13.22 -0.41 -0.05
C LEU A 37 -12.31 0.54 -0.81
N LEU A 38 -11.17 0.04 -1.25
CA LEU A 38 -10.15 0.88 -1.88
C LEU A 38 -10.57 1.30 -3.29
N GLU A 39 -11.17 0.40 -4.06
CA GLU A 39 -11.63 0.75 -5.40
C GLU A 39 -12.75 1.78 -5.34
N THR A 40 -13.62 1.68 -4.34
CA THR A 40 -14.68 2.64 -4.16
C THR A 40 -14.13 4.05 -3.90
N ASP A 41 -12.96 4.12 -3.29
CA ASP A 41 -12.34 5.40 -3.00
C ASP A 41 -11.39 5.88 -4.10
N GLY A 42 -11.39 5.22 -5.24
CA GLY A 42 -10.65 5.70 -6.41
C GLY A 42 -9.27 5.10 -6.62
N PHE A 43 -8.92 4.03 -5.90
CA PHE A 43 -7.63 3.38 -6.12
C PHE A 43 -7.77 2.26 -7.15
N SER A 44 -6.67 1.96 -7.82
CA SER A 44 -6.54 0.77 -8.65
C SER A 44 -5.90 -0.30 -7.78
N VAL A 45 -6.51 -1.48 -7.65
CA VAL A 45 -6.10 -2.45 -6.64
C VAL A 45 -5.76 -3.80 -7.27
N ARG A 46 -4.64 -4.38 -6.83
CA ARG A 46 -4.35 -5.78 -7.12
C ARG A 46 -4.19 -6.50 -5.80
N THR A 47 -4.73 -7.71 -5.72
CA THR A 47 -4.70 -8.50 -4.49
C THR A 47 -3.86 -9.75 -4.68
N PHE A 48 -3.20 -10.16 -3.61
CA PHE A 48 -2.33 -11.32 -3.61
C PHE A 48 -2.60 -12.13 -2.36
N ARG A 49 -2.59 -13.44 -2.49
CA ARG A 49 -2.91 -14.34 -1.38
C ARG A 49 -1.68 -14.81 -0.61
N SER A 50 -0.50 -14.45 -1.08
CA SER A 50 0.74 -14.85 -0.41
C SER A 50 1.82 -13.82 -0.67
N GLY A 51 2.81 -13.79 0.20
CA GLY A 51 3.95 -12.91 0.01
C GLY A 51 4.72 -13.26 -1.25
N GLY A 52 4.84 -14.55 -1.56
CA GLY A 52 5.53 -14.97 -2.77
C GLY A 52 4.86 -14.45 -4.03
N ALA A 53 3.52 -14.50 -4.07
CA ALA A 53 2.80 -14.00 -5.24
C ALA A 53 3.01 -12.49 -5.41
N LEU A 54 3.00 -11.75 -4.31
CA LEU A 54 3.24 -10.32 -4.37
C LEU A 54 4.66 -10.02 -4.83
N LEU A 55 5.65 -10.75 -4.34
CA LEU A 55 7.03 -10.54 -4.75
C LEU A 55 7.22 -10.79 -6.24
N ASN A 56 6.58 -11.83 -6.77
CA ASN A 56 6.68 -12.13 -8.19
C ASN A 56 6.08 -11.02 -9.06
N ALA A 57 5.02 -10.39 -8.58
CA ALA A 57 4.36 -9.33 -9.33
C ALA A 57 5.03 -7.97 -9.17
N SER A 58 5.77 -7.78 -8.08
CA SER A 58 6.30 -6.47 -7.74
C SER A 58 7.45 -6.01 -8.62
N CYS A 59 7.99 -6.90 -9.44
CA CYS A 59 9.10 -6.50 -10.30
C CYS A 59 8.68 -5.47 -11.35
N SER A 60 7.40 -5.29 -11.58
CA SER A 60 6.95 -4.30 -12.57
C SER A 60 6.97 -2.87 -12.04
N ASN A 61 7.09 -2.72 -10.79
CA ASN A 61 7.34 -1.47 -10.10
C ASN A 61 6.48 -0.26 -10.38
N ASN A 62 5.22 -0.42 -10.63
CA ASN A 62 4.30 0.70 -10.74
C ASN A 62 3.34 0.76 -9.57
N VAL A 63 3.84 0.47 -8.38
CA VAL A 63 3.01 0.41 -7.19
C VAL A 63 3.19 1.69 -6.40
N ASP A 64 2.09 2.30 -6.00
CA ASP A 64 2.13 3.52 -5.19
C ASP A 64 2.11 3.23 -3.69
N CYS A 65 1.54 2.11 -3.29
CA CYS A 65 1.52 1.73 -1.88
C CYS A 65 1.23 0.25 -1.75
N PHE A 66 1.87 -0.40 -0.77
CA PHE A 66 1.58 -1.78 -0.42
C PHE A 66 0.78 -1.82 0.86
N VAL A 67 -0.22 -2.69 0.92
CA VAL A 67 -0.95 -2.98 2.15
C VAL A 67 -0.67 -4.44 2.47
N VAL A 68 0.00 -4.70 3.58
CA VAL A 68 0.57 -6.00 3.88
C VAL A 68 0.06 -6.51 5.21
N ASP A 69 -0.53 -7.70 5.20
CA ASP A 69 -0.92 -8.36 6.44
C ASP A 69 0.33 -8.90 7.13
N TYR A 70 0.40 -8.75 8.45
CA TYR A 70 1.56 -9.23 9.18
C TYR A 70 1.63 -10.75 9.20
N LYS A 71 0.50 -11.41 9.52
CA LYS A 71 0.54 -12.85 9.77
C LYS A 71 0.08 -13.63 8.57
N MET A 72 1.01 -14.24 7.90
CA MET A 72 0.74 -15.06 6.72
C MET A 72 1.54 -16.34 6.80
N PRO A 73 1.07 -17.45 6.19
CA PRO A 73 1.75 -18.73 6.37
C PRO A 73 3.12 -18.84 5.70
N ASP A 74 3.34 -18.20 4.57
CA ASP A 74 4.59 -18.39 3.85
C ASP A 74 5.70 -17.43 4.32
N ILE A 75 5.34 -16.19 4.65
CA ILE A 75 6.32 -15.20 5.10
C ILE A 75 5.55 -14.14 5.86
N ASN A 76 6.05 -13.68 6.98
CA ASN A 76 5.34 -12.63 7.69
C ASN A 76 5.53 -11.28 6.98
N GLY A 77 4.65 -10.34 7.28
CA GLY A 77 4.64 -9.06 6.56
C GLY A 77 5.91 -8.24 6.73
N ILE A 78 6.56 -8.32 7.89
CA ILE A 78 7.79 -7.57 8.12
C ILE A 78 8.92 -8.11 7.25
N ASP A 79 9.06 -9.44 7.20
CA ASP A 79 10.09 -10.07 6.36
C ASP A 79 9.81 -9.81 4.88
N LEU A 80 8.53 -9.77 4.50
CA LEU A 80 8.16 -9.45 3.12
C LEU A 80 8.62 -8.05 2.75
N VAL A 81 8.41 -7.09 3.64
CA VAL A 81 8.86 -5.71 3.40
C VAL A 81 10.38 -5.67 3.28
N GLY A 82 11.08 -6.42 4.13
CA GLY A 82 12.53 -6.49 4.02
C GLY A 82 12.97 -6.96 2.65
N GLN A 83 12.28 -7.95 2.08
CA GLN A 83 12.60 -8.41 0.74
C GLN A 83 12.27 -7.39 -0.34
N LEU A 84 11.17 -6.65 -0.19
CA LEU A 84 10.85 -5.58 -1.12
C LEU A 84 11.94 -4.52 -1.12
N ARG A 85 12.40 -4.12 0.06
CA ARG A 85 13.44 -3.10 0.18
C ARG A 85 14.77 -3.60 -0.40
N ASN A 86 15.10 -4.87 -0.20
CA ASN A 86 16.30 -5.46 -0.77
C ASN A 86 16.28 -5.47 -2.30
N ARG A 87 15.11 -5.45 -2.89
CA ARG A 87 14.98 -5.37 -4.35
C ARG A 87 14.96 -3.95 -4.87
N GLY A 88 15.14 -2.96 -4.00
CA GLY A 88 15.12 -1.57 -4.40
C GLY A 88 13.73 -0.99 -4.56
N ILE A 89 12.71 -1.69 -4.07
CA ILE A 89 11.34 -1.19 -4.15
C ILE A 89 11.10 -0.35 -2.90
N ASP A 90 10.85 0.94 -3.09
CA ASP A 90 10.74 1.86 -1.97
C ASP A 90 9.35 2.46 -1.80
N ALA A 91 8.37 1.98 -2.52
CA ALA A 91 7.01 2.45 -2.34
C ALA A 91 6.56 2.27 -0.88
N PRO A 92 5.72 3.16 -0.38
CA PRO A 92 5.32 3.07 1.03
C PRO A 92 4.55 1.81 1.33
N VAL A 93 4.68 1.34 2.57
CA VAL A 93 4.03 0.13 3.04
C VAL A 93 3.20 0.45 4.28
N VAL A 94 1.95 0.00 4.26
CA VAL A 94 1.08 0.01 5.43
C VAL A 94 0.96 -1.45 5.87
N LEU A 95 1.43 -1.75 7.08
CA LEU A 95 1.35 -3.09 7.65
C LEU A 95 0.10 -3.19 8.52
N ILE A 96 -0.66 -4.25 8.36
CA ILE A 96 -1.88 -4.45 9.12
C ILE A 96 -1.70 -5.67 10.01
N THR A 97 -2.05 -5.53 11.28
CA THR A 97 -1.92 -6.63 12.24
C THR A 97 -3.08 -6.62 13.23
N GLY A 98 -3.47 -7.81 13.69
CA GLY A 98 -4.50 -7.92 14.72
C GLY A 98 -3.98 -7.57 16.11
N TYR A 99 -2.68 -7.70 16.31
CA TYR A 99 -2.08 -7.50 17.62
C TYR A 99 -0.83 -6.63 17.55
N PRO A 100 -1.00 -5.33 17.30
CA PRO A 100 0.17 -4.47 17.26
C PRO A 100 0.74 -4.33 18.67
N ASP A 101 2.01 -4.56 18.82
CA ASP A 101 2.69 -4.31 20.08
C ASP A 101 3.98 -3.57 19.79
N LYS A 102 4.67 -3.18 20.84
CA LYS A 102 5.89 -2.38 20.69
C LYS A 102 6.94 -3.10 19.87
N ASN A 103 7.07 -4.41 20.06
CA ASN A 103 8.06 -5.19 19.34
C ASN A 103 7.76 -5.20 17.84
N ILE A 104 6.50 -5.41 17.46
CA ILE A 104 6.11 -5.38 16.06
C ILE A 104 6.33 -4.00 15.46
N ALA A 105 5.97 -2.94 16.19
CA ALA A 105 6.14 -1.58 15.70
C ALA A 105 7.61 -1.26 15.44
N GLU A 106 8.50 -1.65 16.35
CA GLU A 106 9.93 -1.39 16.20
C GLU A 106 10.52 -2.19 15.05
N ARG A 107 10.16 -3.45 14.94
CA ARG A 107 10.65 -4.30 13.85
C ARG A 107 10.14 -3.82 12.51
N ALA A 108 8.90 -3.37 12.45
CA ALA A 108 8.31 -2.86 11.22
C ALA A 108 9.03 -1.60 10.76
N GLU A 109 9.28 -0.70 11.68
CA GLU A 109 10.00 0.53 11.34
C GLU A 109 11.40 0.21 10.83
N ALA A 110 12.09 -0.70 11.49
CA ALA A 110 13.44 -1.08 11.08
C ALA A 110 13.45 -1.72 9.70
N ALA A 111 12.38 -2.40 9.31
CA ALA A 111 12.30 -3.04 8.01
C ALA A 111 11.87 -2.09 6.89
N GLY A 112 11.43 -0.89 7.24
CA GLY A 112 11.01 0.08 6.24
C GLY A 112 9.51 0.19 6.04
N VAL A 113 8.73 -0.24 7.04
CA VAL A 113 7.27 -0.07 7.02
C VAL A 113 6.97 1.39 7.39
N ASN A 114 6.05 2.00 6.66
CA ASN A 114 5.73 3.41 6.87
C ASN A 114 4.64 3.62 7.91
N ARG A 115 3.69 2.68 8.01
CA ARG A 115 2.63 2.77 9.00
C ARG A 115 2.23 1.38 9.45
N VAL A 116 1.88 1.24 10.73
CA VAL A 116 1.32 0.00 11.26
C VAL A 116 -0.10 0.31 11.71
N MET A 117 -1.07 -0.47 11.24
CA MET A 117 -2.47 -0.26 11.58
C MET A 117 -3.07 -1.53 12.14
N ARG A 118 -4.05 -1.36 13.01
CA ARG A 118 -4.65 -2.48 13.71
C ARG A 118 -5.93 -2.95 13.03
N LYS A 119 -6.09 -4.27 12.92
CA LYS A 119 -7.36 -4.87 12.52
C LYS A 119 -8.31 -4.84 13.72
N PRO A 120 -9.60 -4.75 13.48
CA PRO A 120 -10.27 -4.66 12.19
C PRO A 120 -10.26 -3.23 11.66
N LEU A 121 -10.32 -3.10 10.34
CA LEU A 121 -10.31 -1.80 9.70
C LEU A 121 -11.75 -1.41 9.43
N LEU A 122 -12.40 -0.85 10.43
CA LEU A 122 -13.84 -0.61 10.41
C LEU A 122 -14.26 0.75 9.88
N ASP A 123 -13.33 1.63 9.62
CA ASP A 123 -13.65 2.97 9.16
C ASP A 123 -12.70 3.37 8.05
N ASP A 124 -12.60 4.65 7.76
CA ASP A 124 -11.76 5.13 6.67
C ASP A 124 -10.30 5.33 7.06
N SER A 125 -9.87 4.82 8.20
CA SER A 125 -8.50 5.05 8.66
C SER A 125 -7.47 4.42 7.72
N LEU A 126 -7.78 3.27 7.12
CA LEU A 126 -6.86 2.67 6.16
C LEU A 126 -6.67 3.58 4.95
N ILE A 127 -7.76 4.13 4.41
CA ILE A 127 -7.69 5.02 3.26
C ILE A 127 -6.86 6.24 3.59
N LYS A 128 -7.07 6.83 4.76
CA LYS A 128 -6.29 7.98 5.20
C LYS A 128 -4.84 7.63 5.38
N GLY A 129 -4.55 6.46 5.93
CA GLY A 129 -3.18 6.00 6.11
C GLY A 129 -2.47 5.81 4.78
N ILE A 130 -3.14 5.22 3.80
CA ILE A 130 -2.57 5.01 2.48
C ILE A 130 -2.31 6.35 1.81
N ARG A 131 -3.30 7.25 1.81
CA ARG A 131 -3.14 8.56 1.16
C ARG A 131 -2.03 9.36 1.82
N GLY A 132 -1.95 9.32 3.14
CA GLY A 132 -0.89 10.00 3.86
C GLY A 132 0.49 9.44 3.53
N ALA A 133 0.60 8.12 3.42
CA ALA A 133 1.87 7.48 3.09
C ALA A 133 2.30 7.82 1.66
N ILE A 134 1.36 7.82 0.71
CA ILE A 134 1.66 8.17 -0.67
C ILE A 134 2.10 9.63 -0.76
N GLU A 135 1.38 10.51 -0.09
CA GLU A 135 1.68 11.93 -0.11
C GLU A 135 3.07 12.21 0.45
N GLN A 136 3.39 11.60 1.57
CA GLN A 136 4.69 11.78 2.19
C GLN A 136 5.82 11.27 1.30
N HIS A 137 5.60 10.14 0.64
CA HIS A 137 6.60 9.56 -0.27
C HIS A 137 6.79 10.45 -1.50
N ARG A 138 5.69 10.95 -2.07
CA ARG A 138 5.78 11.80 -3.26
C ARG A 138 6.47 13.11 -3.00
N SER A 139 6.33 13.63 -1.80
CA SER A 139 6.95 14.91 -1.49
C SER A 139 8.48 14.81 -1.42
N GLY A 140 9.00 13.59 -1.41
CA GLY A 140 10.43 13.38 -1.28
C GLY A 140 10.96 13.82 0.05
N ARG A 141 10.08 14.14 1.03
CA ARG A 141 10.50 14.68 2.26
C ARG A 141 10.86 13.60 3.19
N PRO A 142 12.04 13.61 3.74
CA PRO A 142 12.36 12.63 4.73
C PRO A 142 11.43 12.83 5.90
N LEU A 143 11.26 11.79 6.62
CA LEU A 143 10.58 11.88 7.73
C LEU A 143 11.26 12.64 8.69
N VAL A 144 10.80 13.59 8.92
CA VAL A 144 11.52 14.32 9.72
C VAL A 144 11.19 14.18 11.01
N ARG A 145 11.46 13.83 11.34
CA ARG A 145 11.33 13.82 12.34
C ARG A 145 11.89 14.54 12.92
N ASP A 146 11.90 15.01 12.71
CA ASP A 146 12.46 15.66 13.04
C ASP A 146 12.49 15.96 13.29
#